data_674ddd2764796df3b6d3ea2b636b3e17
#
_entry.id   674ddd2764796df3b6d3ea2b636b3e17
#
_cell.length_a   1.000
_cell.length_b   1.000
_cell.length_c   1.000
_cell.angle_alpha   90.00
_cell.angle_beta   90.00
_cell.angle_gamma   90.00
#
_symmetry.space_group_name_H-M   'P 1'
#
loop_
_entity.id
_entity.type
_entity.pdbx_description
1 polymer ?
#
loop_
_entity_poly.entity_id
_entity_poly.type
_entity_poly.pdbx_seq_one_letter_code
_entity_poly.pdbx_strand_id
1 'polypeptide(L)'
;MKLPTPPPPSRPLLVARVWDRLRPDPAGLVLGAVFFVLALTPSLLPRDLLFQGAACGLCAGTGYLLGVWVSWNWRTWIRKAVRVLWKASGRSLPRWWPRWRRRVEVALSLAVILTLNGILLRAVGWQQEVAALTDSRAYTPAQYLLVFPVGFGLWMLLVAIGRCLLHLETWLRDRLPQRLPLPVRSVSSWIVVVVLVFALVHQAIPGLIIGGAEAAFSVRNDADPPNVERPTAAERSGSPGSLVPWETLGAYGKRFVGRGLSAQGLEEVTSRPAVEPIRVYAGLKSADTDAERAALVVDELERTGAASRSVVMIAPTTGTGWVDPIAALSLEVLYDGDTAIAAAQYSYLPSSVQFIADTDKARSSGRELVRAVVDWWRTLPQDDRP
;
A
#
# COMPACT_ATOMS: atom_id res chain seq x y z
N MET A 1 -5.53 73.02 20.53
CA MET A 1 -6.14 71.82 21.02
C MET A 1 -5.67 70.70 20.08
N LYS A 2 -4.65 69.89 20.49
CA LYS A 2 -4.10 68.76 19.68
C LYS A 2 -5.00 67.53 19.89
N LEU A 3 -5.53 66.98 18.81
CA LEU A 3 -6.27 65.72 18.83
C LEU A 3 -5.36 64.59 19.30
N PRO A 4 -5.83 63.67 20.15
CA PRO A 4 -5.02 62.53 20.60
C PRO A 4 -4.70 61.63 19.41
N THR A 5 -3.44 61.23 19.32
CA THR A 5 -2.98 60.29 18.31
C THR A 5 -3.69 58.93 18.51
N PRO A 6 -4.19 58.28 17.44
CA PRO A 6 -4.82 56.97 17.56
C PRO A 6 -3.83 55.95 18.15
N PRO A 7 -4.31 55.03 19.00
CA PRO A 7 -3.48 54.00 19.58
C PRO A 7 -2.85 53.13 18.47
N PRO A 8 -1.60 52.66 18.65
CA PRO A 8 -0.96 51.80 17.67
C PRO A 8 -1.80 50.53 17.45
N PRO A 9 -1.86 50.00 16.21
CA PRO A 9 -2.65 48.83 15.91
C PRO A 9 -2.19 47.69 16.79
N SER A 10 -3.11 47.06 17.54
CA SER A 10 -2.86 45.95 18.41
C SER A 10 -2.17 44.82 17.58
N ARG A 11 -0.98 44.39 18.00
CA ARG A 11 -0.27 43.27 17.36
C ARG A 11 -1.22 42.04 17.39
N PRO A 12 -1.55 41.42 16.24
CA PRO A 12 -2.41 40.26 16.24
C PRO A 12 -1.80 39.19 17.15
N LEU A 13 -2.62 38.57 18.00
CA LEU A 13 -2.24 37.48 18.89
C LEU A 13 -1.45 36.44 18.09
N LEU A 14 -0.42 35.85 18.71
CA LEU A 14 0.43 34.83 18.09
C LEU A 14 -0.41 33.73 17.42
N VAL A 15 -1.52 33.35 18.04
CA VAL A 15 -2.52 32.41 17.53
C VAL A 15 -3.12 32.85 16.19
N ALA A 16 -3.46 34.16 16.03
CA ALA A 16 -4.01 34.66 14.77
C ALA A 16 -2.97 34.64 13.63
N ARG A 17 -1.71 34.94 13.93
CA ARG A 17 -0.61 34.85 12.93
C ARG A 17 -0.32 33.42 12.53
N VAL A 18 -0.36 32.46 13.49
CA VAL A 18 -0.19 31.04 13.22
C VAL A 18 -1.38 30.54 12.41
N TRP A 19 -2.61 30.94 12.75
CA TRP A 19 -3.82 30.57 12.02
C TRP A 19 -3.83 31.07 10.58
N ASP A 20 -3.45 32.32 10.33
CA ASP A 20 -3.36 32.89 8.97
C ASP A 20 -2.27 32.18 8.12
N ARG A 21 -1.19 31.72 8.75
CA ARG A 21 -0.17 30.89 8.08
C ARG A 21 -0.62 29.44 7.85
N LEU A 22 -1.51 28.94 8.71
CA LEU A 22 -2.02 27.58 8.65
C LEU A 22 -3.30 27.43 7.82
N ARG A 23 -3.90 28.52 7.34
CA ARG A 23 -5.12 28.48 6.53
C ARG A 23 -4.94 27.56 5.33
N PRO A 24 -5.64 26.40 5.29
CA PRO A 24 -5.60 25.53 4.13
C PRO A 24 -6.29 26.21 2.94
N ASP A 25 -5.82 25.91 1.73
CA ASP A 25 -6.47 26.40 0.50
C ASP A 25 -7.85 25.74 0.35
N PRO A 26 -8.95 26.51 0.17
CA PRO A 26 -10.30 25.91 0.07
C PRO A 26 -10.46 24.95 -1.10
N ALA A 27 -9.87 25.24 -2.27
CA ALA A 27 -9.92 24.33 -3.42
C ALA A 27 -9.12 23.07 -3.16
N GLY A 28 -7.99 23.19 -2.44
CA GLY A 28 -7.22 22.05 -1.94
C GLY A 28 -8.05 21.16 -1.01
N LEU A 29 -8.76 21.75 -0.05
CA LEU A 29 -9.63 20.98 0.86
C LEU A 29 -10.73 20.23 0.12
N VAL A 30 -11.40 20.89 -0.83
CA VAL A 30 -12.50 20.28 -1.61
C VAL A 30 -11.97 19.11 -2.45
N LEU A 31 -10.91 19.33 -3.22
CA LEU A 31 -10.34 18.24 -4.05
C LEU A 31 -9.70 17.16 -3.20
N GLY A 32 -9.08 17.50 -2.06
CA GLY A 32 -8.59 16.50 -1.11
C GLY A 32 -9.70 15.60 -0.57
N ALA A 33 -10.84 16.20 -0.17
CA ALA A 33 -12.00 15.43 0.29
C ALA A 33 -12.60 14.55 -0.83
N VAL A 34 -12.71 15.07 -2.05
CA VAL A 34 -13.18 14.29 -3.21
C VAL A 34 -12.26 13.08 -3.45
N PHE A 35 -10.97 13.28 -3.47
CA PHE A 35 -10.00 12.20 -3.70
C PHE A 35 -9.96 11.20 -2.54
N PHE A 36 -10.16 11.67 -1.29
CA PHE A 36 -10.34 10.78 -0.15
C PHE A 36 -11.49 9.80 -0.36
N VAL A 37 -12.63 10.31 -0.81
CA VAL A 37 -13.83 9.50 -1.02
C VAL A 37 -13.70 8.59 -2.24
N LEU A 38 -13.06 9.06 -3.31
CA LEU A 38 -12.76 8.20 -4.45
C LEU A 38 -11.88 7.01 -4.06
N ALA A 39 -10.98 7.19 -3.09
CA ALA A 39 -10.16 6.09 -2.57
C ALA A 39 -10.95 5.05 -1.75
N LEU A 40 -12.17 5.38 -1.30
CA LEU A 40 -13.08 4.43 -0.63
C LEU A 40 -13.81 3.50 -1.60
N THR A 41 -13.75 3.75 -2.91
CA THR A 41 -14.37 2.88 -3.91
C THR A 41 -13.79 1.47 -3.84
N PRO A 42 -14.61 0.45 -4.11
CA PRO A 42 -14.18 -0.94 -3.99
C PRO A 42 -13.04 -1.25 -4.97
N SER A 43 -12.11 -2.05 -4.51
CA SER A 43 -11.06 -2.64 -5.34
C SER A 43 -11.20 -4.16 -5.33
N LEU A 44 -10.65 -4.82 -6.34
CA LEU A 44 -10.67 -6.29 -6.42
C LEU A 44 -9.90 -6.97 -5.29
N LEU A 45 -9.01 -6.23 -4.61
CA LEU A 45 -8.24 -6.75 -3.49
C LEU A 45 -8.85 -6.27 -2.17
N PRO A 46 -9.13 -7.17 -1.21
CA PRO A 46 -9.55 -6.78 0.12
C PRO A 46 -8.44 -5.98 0.80
N ARG A 47 -8.79 -4.82 1.34
CA ARG A 47 -7.85 -3.95 2.06
C ARG A 47 -8.15 -3.99 3.54
N ASP A 48 -7.11 -4.13 4.35
CA ASP A 48 -7.26 -3.89 5.78
C ASP A 48 -7.45 -2.39 6.09
N LEU A 49 -7.85 -2.08 7.32
CA LEU A 49 -8.19 -0.72 7.74
C LEU A 49 -7.02 0.26 7.62
N LEU A 50 -5.80 -0.20 7.89
CA LEU A 50 -4.60 0.64 7.79
C LEU A 50 -4.26 0.95 6.34
N PHE A 51 -4.29 -0.07 5.47
CA PHE A 51 -4.09 0.11 4.03
C PHE A 51 -5.15 1.01 3.41
N GLN A 52 -6.42 0.82 3.79
CA GLN A 52 -7.51 1.67 3.31
C GLN A 52 -7.33 3.11 3.79
N GLY A 53 -6.98 3.30 5.06
CA GLY A 53 -6.68 4.63 5.62
C GLY A 53 -5.50 5.30 4.92
N ALA A 54 -4.40 4.56 4.70
CA ALA A 54 -3.24 5.07 3.99
C ALA A 54 -3.56 5.46 2.54
N ALA A 55 -4.31 4.63 1.80
CA ALA A 55 -4.76 4.94 0.45
C ALA A 55 -5.62 6.22 0.42
N CYS A 56 -6.57 6.36 1.35
CA CYS A 56 -7.39 7.56 1.48
C CYS A 56 -6.54 8.81 1.78
N GLY A 57 -5.57 8.70 2.69
CA GLY A 57 -4.68 9.80 3.05
C GLY A 57 -3.77 10.26 1.91
N LEU A 58 -3.18 9.31 1.16
CA LEU A 58 -2.35 9.59 -0.01
C LEU A 58 -3.17 10.25 -1.13
N CYS A 59 -4.35 9.70 -1.44
CA CYS A 59 -5.24 10.28 -2.44
C CYS A 59 -5.70 11.67 -2.03
N ALA A 60 -6.08 11.89 -0.76
CA ALA A 60 -6.44 13.21 -0.24
C ALA A 60 -5.29 14.21 -0.34
N GLY A 61 -4.05 13.79 -0.04
CA GLY A 61 -2.84 14.61 -0.21
C GLY A 61 -2.65 15.04 -1.66
N THR A 62 -2.77 14.10 -2.60
CA THR A 62 -2.67 14.36 -4.03
C THR A 62 -3.77 15.32 -4.51
N GLY A 63 -5.02 15.07 -4.10
CA GLY A 63 -6.15 15.96 -4.39
C GLY A 63 -5.96 17.36 -3.84
N TYR A 64 -5.42 17.49 -2.62
CA TYR A 64 -5.10 18.77 -2.00
C TYR A 64 -4.06 19.56 -2.81
N LEU A 65 -2.97 18.91 -3.23
CA LEU A 65 -1.93 19.53 -4.06
C LEU A 65 -2.50 20.00 -5.40
N LEU A 66 -3.31 19.18 -6.04
CA LEU A 66 -4.00 19.53 -7.28
C LEU A 66 -4.91 20.75 -7.08
N GLY A 67 -5.67 20.80 -5.99
CA GLY A 67 -6.55 21.91 -5.65
C GLY A 67 -5.79 23.22 -5.39
N VAL A 68 -4.67 23.15 -4.69
CA VAL A 68 -3.76 24.29 -4.48
C VAL A 68 -3.22 24.78 -5.83
N TRP A 69 -2.80 23.89 -6.70
CA TRP A 69 -2.30 24.21 -8.04
C TRP A 69 -3.39 24.88 -8.91
N VAL A 70 -4.61 24.33 -8.91
CA VAL A 70 -5.78 24.93 -9.61
C VAL A 70 -6.09 26.32 -9.06
N SER A 71 -6.12 26.47 -7.74
CA SER A 71 -6.35 27.76 -7.06
C SER A 71 -5.29 28.80 -7.40
N TRP A 72 -4.01 28.37 -7.45
CA TRP A 72 -2.90 29.23 -7.84
C TRP A 72 -3.01 29.68 -9.30
N ASN A 73 -3.28 28.77 -10.25
CA ASN A 73 -3.49 29.10 -11.66
C ASN A 73 -4.69 30.06 -11.83
N TRP A 74 -5.81 29.79 -11.14
CA TRP A 74 -6.97 30.66 -11.14
C TRP A 74 -6.62 32.10 -10.71
N ARG A 75 -5.92 32.23 -9.58
CA ARG A 75 -5.55 33.56 -9.03
C ARG A 75 -4.54 34.28 -9.92
N THR A 76 -3.59 33.55 -10.49
CA THR A 76 -2.45 34.16 -11.20
C THR A 76 -2.80 34.51 -12.64
N TRP A 77 -3.49 33.65 -13.34
CA TRP A 77 -3.71 33.76 -14.79
C TRP A 77 -5.18 34.00 -15.13
N ILE A 78 -6.07 33.09 -14.73
CA ILE A 78 -7.46 33.07 -15.18
C ILE A 78 -8.22 34.29 -14.67
N ARG A 79 -8.10 34.64 -13.38
CA ARG A 79 -8.76 35.81 -12.79
C ARG A 79 -8.29 37.11 -13.43
N LYS A 80 -7.02 37.19 -13.86
CA LYS A 80 -6.52 38.39 -14.57
C LYS A 80 -7.10 38.46 -15.98
N ALA A 81 -7.05 37.35 -16.72
CA ALA A 81 -7.62 37.27 -18.07
C ALA A 81 -9.12 37.56 -18.06
N VAL A 82 -9.87 36.95 -17.15
CA VAL A 82 -11.32 37.18 -17.00
C VAL A 82 -11.59 38.66 -16.66
N ARG A 83 -10.80 39.30 -15.79
CA ARG A 83 -10.97 40.75 -15.50
C ARG A 83 -10.70 41.63 -16.70
N VAL A 84 -9.70 41.32 -17.51
CA VAL A 84 -9.37 42.06 -18.76
C VAL A 84 -10.52 41.91 -19.75
N LEU A 85 -10.95 40.70 -20.02
CA LEU A 85 -12.06 40.41 -20.94
C LEU A 85 -13.38 41.04 -20.47
N TRP A 86 -13.64 41.00 -19.16
CA TRP A 86 -14.84 41.60 -18.57
C TRP A 86 -14.84 43.12 -18.68
N LYS A 87 -13.70 43.76 -18.43
CA LYS A 87 -13.56 45.22 -18.64
C LYS A 87 -13.74 45.60 -20.11
N ALA A 88 -13.22 44.80 -21.03
CA ALA A 88 -13.35 44.99 -22.48
C ALA A 88 -14.81 44.84 -22.95
N SER A 89 -15.62 44.00 -22.27
CA SER A 89 -17.03 43.76 -22.62
C SER A 89 -18.00 44.85 -22.13
N GLY A 90 -17.53 45.83 -21.34
CA GLY A 90 -18.37 46.90 -20.81
C GLY A 90 -19.49 46.46 -19.83
N ARG A 91 -19.51 45.18 -19.45
CA ARG A 91 -20.55 44.63 -18.57
C ARG A 91 -20.20 44.81 -17.09
N SER A 92 -21.16 45.34 -16.32
CA SER A 92 -21.06 45.39 -14.86
C SER A 92 -21.69 44.15 -14.23
N LEU A 93 -21.06 43.62 -13.18
CA LEU A 93 -21.64 42.49 -12.42
C LEU A 93 -22.98 42.90 -11.80
N PRO A 94 -24.02 42.06 -11.94
CA PRO A 94 -25.31 42.36 -11.33
C PRO A 94 -25.19 42.55 -9.82
N ARG A 95 -25.82 43.57 -9.24
CA ARG A 95 -25.78 43.87 -7.79
C ARG A 95 -26.25 42.75 -6.87
N TRP A 96 -27.01 41.76 -7.39
CA TRP A 96 -27.48 40.60 -6.65
C TRP A 96 -26.43 39.47 -6.55
N TRP A 97 -25.42 39.45 -7.43
CA TRP A 97 -24.40 38.39 -7.50
C TRP A 97 -23.69 38.10 -6.16
N PRO A 98 -23.26 39.05 -5.32
CA PRO A 98 -22.59 38.74 -4.06
C PRO A 98 -23.45 38.01 -3.04
N ARG A 99 -24.79 38.21 -3.06
CA ARG A 99 -25.73 37.58 -2.11
C ARG A 99 -26.02 36.13 -2.52
N TRP A 100 -26.21 35.88 -3.81
CA TRP A 100 -26.44 34.54 -4.33
C TRP A 100 -25.19 33.68 -4.30
N ARG A 101 -24.02 34.24 -4.51
CA ARG A 101 -22.74 33.55 -4.45
C ARG A 101 -22.56 32.80 -3.12
N ARG A 102 -22.81 33.43 -1.99
CA ARG A 102 -22.72 32.82 -0.66
C ARG A 102 -23.73 31.65 -0.51
N ARG A 103 -24.95 31.79 -1.01
CA ARG A 103 -25.97 30.72 -0.99
C ARG A 103 -25.56 29.57 -1.85
N VAL A 104 -25.05 29.81 -3.04
CA VAL A 104 -24.53 28.78 -3.96
C VAL A 104 -23.32 28.06 -3.34
N GLU A 105 -22.38 28.78 -2.75
CA GLU A 105 -21.23 28.18 -2.05
C GLU A 105 -21.67 27.28 -0.89
N VAL A 106 -22.64 27.70 -0.09
CA VAL A 106 -23.21 26.90 1.00
C VAL A 106 -23.95 25.66 0.45
N ALA A 107 -24.80 25.83 -0.57
CA ALA A 107 -25.54 24.72 -1.18
C ALA A 107 -24.61 23.67 -1.79
N LEU A 108 -23.57 24.12 -2.52
CA LEU A 108 -22.55 23.24 -3.06
C LEU A 108 -21.77 22.51 -1.96
N SER A 109 -21.41 23.21 -0.90
CA SER A 109 -20.72 22.60 0.25
C SER A 109 -21.57 21.53 0.92
N LEU A 110 -22.86 21.82 1.13
CA LEU A 110 -23.83 20.84 1.67
C LEU A 110 -24.01 19.65 0.75
N ALA A 111 -24.17 19.88 -0.57
CA ALA A 111 -24.29 18.80 -1.54
C ALA A 111 -23.05 17.90 -1.55
N VAL A 112 -21.86 18.49 -1.53
CA VAL A 112 -20.60 17.74 -1.41
C VAL A 112 -20.58 16.94 -0.11
N ILE A 113 -20.87 17.54 1.03
CA ILE A 113 -20.88 16.83 2.33
C ILE A 113 -21.88 15.67 2.32
N LEU A 114 -23.09 15.85 1.82
CA LEU A 114 -24.10 14.81 1.75
C LEU A 114 -23.68 13.67 0.82
N THR A 115 -23.14 13.99 -0.35
CA THR A 115 -22.60 13.01 -1.30
C THR A 115 -21.46 12.20 -0.69
N LEU A 116 -20.52 12.89 -0.02
CA LEU A 116 -19.40 12.25 0.66
C LEU A 116 -19.87 11.28 1.76
N ASN A 117 -20.86 11.70 2.57
CA ASN A 117 -21.45 10.81 3.59
C ASN A 117 -22.19 9.63 2.98
N GLY A 118 -22.93 9.84 1.88
CA GLY A 118 -23.64 8.77 1.18
C GLY A 118 -22.69 7.71 0.61
N ILE A 119 -21.58 8.11 0.00
CA ILE A 119 -20.55 7.20 -0.51
C ILE A 119 -19.86 6.47 0.65
N LEU A 120 -19.62 7.15 1.76
CA LEU A 120 -19.02 6.54 2.94
C LEU A 120 -19.88 5.40 3.49
N LEU A 121 -21.18 5.64 3.66
CA LEU A 121 -22.10 4.60 4.13
C LEU A 121 -22.14 3.40 3.18
N ARG A 122 -22.05 3.64 1.87
CA ARG A 122 -21.96 2.57 0.87
C ARG A 122 -20.62 1.84 0.88
N ALA A 123 -19.53 2.53 1.18
CA ALA A 123 -18.19 1.93 1.20
C ALA A 123 -18.08 0.78 2.22
N VAL A 124 -18.77 0.90 3.36
CA VAL A 124 -18.82 -0.19 4.35
C VAL A 124 -19.50 -1.44 3.75
N GLY A 125 -20.64 -1.26 3.07
CA GLY A 125 -21.35 -2.36 2.41
C GLY A 125 -20.49 -3.03 1.33
N TRP A 126 -19.81 -2.27 0.48
CA TRP A 126 -18.91 -2.81 -0.53
C TRP A 126 -17.76 -3.62 0.07
N GLN A 127 -17.19 -3.17 1.17
CA GLN A 127 -16.09 -3.90 1.82
C GLN A 127 -16.58 -5.20 2.47
N GLN A 128 -17.81 -5.23 2.99
CA GLN A 128 -18.42 -6.45 3.51
C GLN A 128 -18.71 -7.46 2.39
N GLU A 129 -19.17 -6.98 1.23
CA GLU A 129 -19.42 -7.79 0.06
C GLU A 129 -18.11 -8.39 -0.51
N VAL A 130 -17.06 -7.58 -0.65
CA VAL A 130 -15.73 -8.05 -1.06
C VAL A 130 -15.18 -9.07 -0.07
N ALA A 131 -15.35 -8.83 1.23
CA ALA A 131 -14.89 -9.76 2.26
C ALA A 131 -15.62 -11.12 2.17
N ALA A 132 -16.92 -11.11 1.90
CA ALA A 132 -17.71 -12.34 1.70
C ALA A 132 -17.26 -13.11 0.46
N LEU A 133 -16.96 -12.41 -0.65
CA LEU A 133 -16.51 -13.04 -1.91
C LEU A 133 -15.08 -13.58 -1.84
N THR A 134 -14.25 -13.05 -0.95
CA THR A 134 -12.82 -13.42 -0.85
C THR A 134 -12.47 -14.22 0.40
N ASP A 135 -13.49 -14.67 1.16
CA ASP A 135 -13.30 -15.34 2.46
C ASP A 135 -12.33 -14.60 3.38
N SER A 136 -12.38 -13.27 3.34
CA SER A 136 -11.52 -12.40 4.12
C SER A 136 -12.27 -11.83 5.32
N ARG A 137 -11.52 -11.23 6.27
CA ARG A 137 -12.11 -10.66 7.48
C ARG A 137 -13.04 -9.48 7.14
N ALA A 138 -14.33 -9.63 7.41
CA ALA A 138 -15.29 -8.53 7.37
C ALA A 138 -15.08 -7.60 8.57
N TYR A 139 -15.07 -6.28 8.32
CA TYR A 139 -15.01 -5.26 9.37
C TYR A 139 -16.40 -4.73 9.68
N THR A 140 -16.65 -4.50 10.96
CA THR A 140 -17.87 -3.82 11.41
C THR A 140 -17.85 -2.35 11.00
N PRO A 141 -19.01 -1.67 10.87
CA PRO A 141 -19.06 -0.24 10.59
C PRO A 141 -18.26 0.60 11.58
N ALA A 142 -18.27 0.23 12.87
CA ALA A 142 -17.51 0.92 13.91
C ALA A 142 -15.98 0.79 13.70
N GLN A 143 -15.50 -0.39 13.32
CA GLN A 143 -14.08 -0.60 12.99
C GLN A 143 -13.68 0.17 11.73
N TYR A 144 -14.57 0.25 10.73
CA TYR A 144 -14.31 0.98 9.49
C TYR A 144 -14.14 2.49 9.71
N LEU A 145 -14.70 3.04 10.79
CA LEU A 145 -14.46 4.44 11.18
C LEU A 145 -12.99 4.73 11.46
N LEU A 146 -12.16 3.73 11.80
CA LEU A 146 -10.71 3.90 11.99
C LEU A 146 -9.96 4.30 10.71
N VAL A 147 -10.55 4.10 9.54
CA VAL A 147 -9.99 4.57 8.26
C VAL A 147 -9.82 6.09 8.25
N PHE A 148 -10.73 6.84 8.93
CA PHE A 148 -10.68 8.30 8.95
C PHE A 148 -9.48 8.86 9.71
N PRO A 149 -9.23 8.53 10.99
CA PRO A 149 -8.10 9.08 11.70
C PRO A 149 -6.77 8.70 11.05
N VAL A 150 -6.64 7.48 10.50
CA VAL A 150 -5.45 7.05 9.77
C VAL A 150 -5.28 7.88 8.49
N GLY A 151 -6.31 7.97 7.66
CA GLY A 151 -6.26 8.72 6.40
C GLY A 151 -6.10 10.22 6.62
N PHE A 152 -6.81 10.79 7.58
CA PHE A 152 -6.69 12.21 7.93
C PHE A 152 -5.30 12.52 8.52
N GLY A 153 -4.79 11.66 9.40
CA GLY A 153 -3.45 11.80 9.97
C GLY A 153 -2.37 11.81 8.89
N LEU A 154 -2.43 10.87 7.96
CA LEU A 154 -1.49 10.81 6.85
C LEU A 154 -1.64 12.03 5.91
N TRP A 155 -2.86 12.44 5.60
CA TRP A 155 -3.09 13.65 4.81
C TRP A 155 -2.50 14.89 5.46
N MET A 156 -2.75 15.10 6.77
CA MET A 156 -2.19 16.21 7.52
C MET A 156 -0.66 16.17 7.57
N LEU A 157 -0.08 14.98 7.70
CA LEU A 157 1.37 14.76 7.63
C LEU A 157 1.93 15.21 6.27
N LEU A 158 1.30 14.80 5.16
CA LEU A 158 1.72 15.20 3.81
C LEU A 158 1.61 16.72 3.61
N VAL A 159 0.54 17.35 4.11
CA VAL A 159 0.39 18.82 4.06
C VAL A 159 1.47 19.49 4.90
N ALA A 160 1.80 18.96 6.08
CA ALA A 160 2.86 19.48 6.94
C ALA A 160 4.24 19.36 6.28
N ILE A 161 4.54 18.21 5.66
CA ILE A 161 5.76 18.01 4.87
C ILE A 161 5.85 19.03 3.73
N GLY A 162 4.80 19.18 2.93
CA GLY A 162 4.77 20.15 1.83
C GLY A 162 5.03 21.59 2.31
N ARG A 163 4.45 21.98 3.45
CA ARG A 163 4.71 23.30 4.05
C ARG A 163 6.12 23.44 4.58
N CYS A 164 6.67 22.39 5.18
CA CYS A 164 8.06 22.35 5.64
C CYS A 164 9.02 22.57 4.47
N LEU A 165 8.78 21.92 3.33
CA LEU A 165 9.57 22.10 2.10
C LEU A 165 9.48 23.53 1.56
N LEU A 166 8.29 24.12 1.54
CA LEU A 166 8.11 25.52 1.15
C LEU A 166 8.83 26.50 2.10
N HIS A 167 8.79 26.24 3.40
CA HIS A 167 9.54 27.04 4.37
C HIS A 167 11.05 26.86 4.21
N LEU A 168 11.51 25.65 3.95
CA LEU A 168 12.93 25.36 3.67
C LEU A 168 13.39 26.10 2.41
N GLU A 169 12.59 26.07 1.32
CA GLU A 169 12.88 26.84 0.09
C GLU A 169 13.02 28.32 0.38
N THR A 170 12.03 28.92 1.09
CA THR A 170 12.07 30.36 1.41
C THR A 170 13.28 30.70 2.27
N TRP A 171 13.60 29.88 3.26
CA TRP A 171 14.75 30.05 4.12
C TRP A 171 16.08 29.97 3.35
N LEU A 172 16.23 28.97 2.46
CA LEU A 172 17.40 28.84 1.59
C LEU A 172 17.53 30.02 0.63
N ARG A 173 16.42 30.40 -0.02
CA ARG A 173 16.38 31.54 -0.93
C ARG A 173 16.82 32.84 -0.27
N ASP A 174 16.39 33.07 0.98
CA ASP A 174 16.73 34.28 1.73
C ASP A 174 18.20 34.32 2.21
N ARG A 175 18.88 33.13 2.26
CA ARG A 175 20.31 33.01 2.55
C ARG A 175 21.20 33.24 1.32
N LEU A 176 20.66 33.16 0.12
CA LEU A 176 21.42 33.42 -1.11
C LEU A 176 21.73 34.92 -1.26
N PRO A 177 22.88 35.27 -1.87
CA PRO A 177 23.29 36.67 -2.04
C PRO A 177 22.23 37.49 -2.76
N GLN A 178 21.88 38.63 -2.20
CA GLN A 178 20.85 39.54 -2.75
C GLN A 178 21.24 40.13 -4.12
N ARG A 179 22.48 40.00 -4.53
CA ARG A 179 22.96 40.41 -5.87
C ARG A 179 22.41 39.54 -7.01
N LEU A 180 21.96 38.32 -6.68
CA LEU A 180 21.35 37.42 -7.68
C LEU A 180 19.89 37.81 -7.93
N PRO A 181 19.40 37.76 -9.20
CA PRO A 181 17.99 37.96 -9.51
C PRO A 181 17.08 36.98 -8.76
N LEU A 182 15.90 37.41 -8.35
CA LEU A 182 14.92 36.58 -7.65
C LEU A 182 14.63 35.21 -8.30
N PRO A 183 14.46 35.12 -9.66
CA PRO A 183 14.25 33.83 -10.30
C PRO A 183 15.42 32.86 -10.12
N VAL A 184 16.66 33.37 -10.21
CA VAL A 184 17.86 32.53 -10.01
C VAL A 184 17.93 31.99 -8.58
N ARG A 185 17.69 32.86 -7.57
CA ARG A 185 17.66 32.45 -6.17
C ARG A 185 16.59 31.39 -5.90
N SER A 186 15.38 31.56 -6.46
CA SER A 186 14.30 30.59 -6.30
C SER A 186 14.61 29.25 -6.99
N VAL A 187 15.12 29.27 -8.21
CA VAL A 187 15.52 28.03 -8.91
C VAL A 187 16.64 27.31 -8.16
N SER A 188 17.66 28.03 -7.72
CA SER A 188 18.77 27.41 -6.97
C SER A 188 18.31 26.82 -5.63
N SER A 189 17.43 27.51 -4.88
CA SER A 189 16.89 26.96 -3.63
C SER A 189 16.01 25.74 -3.87
N TRP A 190 15.20 25.71 -4.92
CA TRP A 190 14.43 24.53 -5.30
C TRP A 190 15.32 23.36 -5.71
N ILE A 191 16.40 23.58 -6.44
CA ILE A 191 17.37 22.51 -6.78
C ILE A 191 17.92 21.89 -5.48
N VAL A 192 18.32 22.70 -4.51
CA VAL A 192 18.82 22.19 -3.22
C VAL A 192 17.73 21.39 -2.49
N VAL A 193 16.49 21.91 -2.42
CA VAL A 193 15.37 21.19 -1.79
C VAL A 193 15.12 19.86 -2.47
N VAL A 194 15.08 19.83 -3.81
CA VAL A 194 14.88 18.59 -4.58
C VAL A 194 15.98 17.58 -4.33
N VAL A 195 17.26 18.02 -4.32
CA VAL A 195 18.42 17.15 -4.02
C VAL A 195 18.32 16.60 -2.59
N LEU A 196 17.98 17.44 -1.61
CA LEU A 196 17.80 17.00 -0.23
C LEU A 196 16.66 16.00 -0.08
N VAL A 197 15.51 16.27 -0.72
CA VAL A 197 14.34 15.34 -0.73
C VAL A 197 14.73 14.03 -1.41
N PHE A 198 15.42 14.11 -2.55
CA PHE A 198 15.87 12.92 -3.26
C PHE A 198 16.83 12.08 -2.39
N ALA A 199 17.82 12.70 -1.76
CA ALA A 199 18.73 12.01 -0.85
C ALA A 199 17.97 11.40 0.35
N LEU A 200 17.01 12.13 0.92
CA LEU A 200 16.19 11.65 2.04
C LEU A 200 15.33 10.45 1.62
N VAL A 201 14.66 10.54 0.48
CA VAL A 201 13.77 9.49 -0.06
C VAL A 201 14.56 8.25 -0.48
N HIS A 202 15.76 8.42 -1.05
CA HIS A 202 16.54 7.29 -1.54
C HIS A 202 17.50 6.68 -0.52
N GLN A 203 17.86 7.39 0.55
CA GLN A 203 18.84 6.89 1.52
C GLN A 203 18.28 6.72 2.94
N ALA A 204 17.58 7.72 3.48
CA ALA A 204 17.14 7.70 4.87
C ALA A 204 15.77 7.05 5.07
N ILE A 205 14.80 7.36 4.22
CA ILE A 205 13.43 6.87 4.35
C ILE A 205 13.32 5.35 4.11
N PRO A 206 13.98 4.75 3.10
CA PRO A 206 13.93 3.31 2.91
C PRO A 206 14.39 2.55 4.15
N GLY A 207 15.52 2.92 4.73
CA GLY A 207 16.05 2.25 5.92
C GLY A 207 15.11 2.30 7.12
N LEU A 208 14.48 3.45 7.38
CA LEU A 208 13.57 3.63 8.52
C LEU A 208 12.20 2.97 8.28
N ILE A 209 11.62 3.15 7.08
CA ILE A 209 10.30 2.57 6.76
C ILE A 209 10.39 1.06 6.62
N ILE A 210 11.43 0.56 5.96
CA ILE A 210 11.63 -0.87 5.76
C ILE A 210 11.86 -1.55 7.10
N GLY A 211 12.78 -1.05 7.93
CA GLY A 211 13.05 -1.64 9.23
C GLY A 211 11.81 -1.63 10.15
N GLY A 212 11.06 -0.52 10.18
CA GLY A 212 9.81 -0.43 10.94
C GLY A 212 8.70 -1.33 10.39
N ALA A 213 8.57 -1.41 9.08
CA ALA A 213 7.61 -2.28 8.42
C ALA A 213 7.99 -3.76 8.60
N GLU A 214 9.26 -4.14 8.42
CA GLU A 214 9.73 -5.50 8.67
C GLU A 214 9.44 -5.94 10.11
N ALA A 215 9.71 -5.09 11.10
CA ALA A 215 9.39 -5.37 12.50
C ALA A 215 7.89 -5.58 12.74
N ALA A 216 7.03 -4.75 12.13
CA ALA A 216 5.57 -4.88 12.26
C ALA A 216 5.02 -6.11 11.54
N PHE A 217 5.52 -6.40 10.34
CA PHE A 217 5.08 -7.56 9.55
C PHE A 217 5.67 -8.88 10.03
N SER A 218 6.85 -8.89 10.66
CA SER A 218 7.41 -10.09 11.27
C SER A 218 6.51 -10.65 12.39
N VAL A 219 5.96 -9.78 13.24
CA VAL A 219 5.01 -10.19 14.29
C VAL A 219 3.78 -10.87 13.67
N ARG A 220 3.27 -10.34 12.54
CA ARG A 220 2.13 -10.94 11.83
C ARG A 220 2.51 -12.27 11.15
N ASN A 221 3.72 -12.37 10.65
CA ASN A 221 4.24 -13.59 10.04
C ASN A 221 4.39 -14.73 11.07
N ASP A 222 4.77 -14.40 12.29
CA ASP A 222 4.98 -15.37 13.37
C ASP A 222 3.67 -15.81 14.04
N ALA A 223 2.58 -15.09 13.83
CA ALA A 223 1.28 -15.42 14.38
C ALA A 223 0.71 -16.70 13.76
N ASP A 224 0.15 -17.59 14.57
CA ASP A 224 -0.57 -18.75 14.06
C ASP A 224 -1.86 -18.32 13.36
N PRO A 225 -2.05 -18.74 12.11
CA PRO A 225 -3.26 -18.40 11.38
C PRO A 225 -4.47 -19.16 11.99
N PRO A 226 -5.63 -18.52 12.13
CA PRO A 226 -6.82 -19.16 12.67
C PRO A 226 -7.26 -20.32 11.75
N ASN A 227 -7.76 -21.38 12.35
CA ASN A 227 -8.29 -22.57 11.65
C ASN A 227 -7.26 -23.23 10.71
N VAL A 228 -5.99 -23.27 11.11
CA VAL A 228 -4.93 -23.99 10.42
C VAL A 228 -4.24 -24.87 11.41
N GLU A 229 -4.30 -26.16 11.16
CA GLU A 229 -3.64 -27.19 11.97
C GLU A 229 -2.34 -27.63 11.30
N ARG A 230 -1.42 -28.13 12.12
CA ARG A 230 -0.18 -28.72 11.63
C ARG A 230 -0.52 -30.00 10.86
N PRO A 231 -0.03 -30.14 9.60
CA PRO A 231 -0.31 -31.31 8.81
C PRO A 231 0.32 -32.57 9.42
N THR A 232 -0.39 -33.69 9.32
CA THR A 232 0.11 -35.00 9.72
C THR A 232 0.68 -35.81 8.54
N ALA A 233 0.28 -35.46 7.31
CA ALA A 233 0.74 -36.08 6.08
C ALA A 233 2.22 -35.79 5.85
N ALA A 234 3.01 -36.85 5.59
CA ALA A 234 4.45 -36.78 5.40
C ALA A 234 4.83 -35.95 4.15
N GLU A 235 3.92 -35.82 3.21
CA GLU A 235 4.03 -35.09 1.93
C GLU A 235 4.05 -33.57 2.12
N ARG A 236 3.85 -33.11 3.31
CA ARG A 236 3.72 -31.65 3.59
C ARG A 236 4.82 -31.17 4.51
N SER A 237 5.45 -30.04 4.16
CA SER A 237 6.41 -29.37 5.05
C SER A 237 5.76 -28.99 6.39
N GLY A 238 6.55 -29.05 7.46
CA GLY A 238 6.09 -28.83 8.82
C GLY A 238 5.39 -30.01 9.47
N SER A 239 5.16 -31.14 8.75
CA SER A 239 4.65 -32.40 9.31
C SER A 239 5.69 -33.06 10.24
N PRO A 240 5.33 -34.10 11.01
CA PRO A 240 6.31 -34.94 11.70
C PRO A 240 7.29 -35.54 10.72
N GLY A 241 8.59 -35.34 10.93
CA GLY A 241 9.64 -35.80 10.03
C GLY A 241 10.01 -34.85 8.90
N SER A 242 9.34 -33.74 8.72
CA SER A 242 9.77 -32.68 7.80
C SER A 242 11.09 -32.04 8.27
N LEU A 243 11.96 -31.74 7.31
CA LEU A 243 13.20 -30.99 7.55
C LEU A 243 12.95 -29.53 7.87
N VAL A 244 11.76 -29.01 7.53
CA VAL A 244 11.31 -27.65 7.83
C VAL A 244 10.44 -27.69 9.07
N PRO A 245 10.88 -27.10 10.20
CA PRO A 245 10.06 -27.00 11.39
C PRO A 245 8.80 -26.17 11.16
N TRP A 246 7.65 -26.60 11.71
CA TRP A 246 6.36 -25.89 11.58
C TRP A 246 6.44 -24.43 12.00
N GLU A 247 7.19 -24.12 13.06
CA GLU A 247 7.34 -22.78 13.64
C GLU A 247 8.06 -21.81 12.70
N THR A 248 8.82 -22.31 11.74
CA THR A 248 9.62 -21.51 10.80
C THR A 248 8.90 -21.14 9.51
N LEU A 249 7.76 -21.79 9.22
CA LEU A 249 7.01 -21.62 7.98
C LEU A 249 6.38 -20.22 7.81
N GLY A 250 6.15 -19.51 8.91
CA GLY A 250 5.38 -18.28 8.89
C GLY A 250 3.89 -18.47 8.58
N ALA A 251 3.08 -17.45 8.80
CA ALA A 251 1.62 -17.56 8.72
C ALA A 251 1.10 -18.02 7.35
N TYR A 252 1.70 -17.55 6.25
CA TYR A 252 1.28 -17.95 4.90
C TYR A 252 1.78 -19.34 4.51
N GLY A 253 2.98 -19.73 4.92
CA GLY A 253 3.47 -21.09 4.75
C GLY A 253 2.61 -22.11 5.49
N LYS A 254 2.27 -21.83 6.76
CA LYS A 254 1.33 -22.65 7.55
C LYS A 254 -0.02 -22.82 6.85
N ARG A 255 -0.57 -21.74 6.27
CA ARG A 255 -1.82 -21.81 5.48
C ARG A 255 -1.66 -22.66 4.23
N PHE A 256 -0.56 -22.51 3.51
CA PHE A 256 -0.31 -23.25 2.28
C PHE A 256 -0.23 -24.75 2.54
N VAL A 257 0.54 -25.17 3.53
CA VAL A 257 0.70 -26.60 3.82
C VAL A 257 -0.47 -27.20 4.62
N GLY A 258 -1.14 -26.42 5.47
CA GLY A 258 -2.20 -26.90 6.38
C GLY A 258 -3.62 -26.85 5.80
N ARG A 259 -3.87 -26.08 4.73
CA ARG A 259 -5.23 -25.94 4.16
C ARG A 259 -5.47 -26.65 2.85
N GLY A 260 -4.49 -27.32 2.29
CA GLY A 260 -4.66 -28.12 1.08
C GLY A 260 -5.62 -29.28 1.29
N LEU A 261 -6.35 -29.68 0.25
CA LEU A 261 -7.13 -30.90 0.29
C LEU A 261 -6.20 -32.10 0.50
N SER A 262 -6.65 -33.08 1.28
CA SER A 262 -6.03 -34.39 1.37
C SER A 262 -6.42 -35.23 0.17
N ALA A 263 -5.79 -36.42 0.00
CA ALA A 263 -6.19 -37.42 -0.99
C ALA A 263 -7.70 -37.65 -0.91
N GLN A 264 -8.23 -37.92 0.31
CA GLN A 264 -9.66 -38.15 0.52
C GLN A 264 -10.50 -36.95 0.07
N GLY A 265 -10.09 -35.71 0.41
CA GLY A 265 -10.81 -34.49 0.01
C GLY A 265 -10.80 -34.29 -1.50
N LEU A 266 -9.74 -34.69 -2.20
CA LEU A 266 -9.67 -34.68 -3.66
C LEU A 266 -10.60 -35.74 -4.26
N GLU A 267 -10.62 -36.97 -3.72
CA GLU A 267 -11.54 -38.05 -4.15
C GLU A 267 -13.01 -37.61 -4.00
N GLU A 268 -13.38 -36.94 -2.90
CA GLU A 268 -14.73 -36.43 -2.69
C GLU A 268 -15.13 -35.38 -3.75
N VAL A 269 -14.19 -34.52 -4.15
CA VAL A 269 -14.43 -33.45 -5.14
C VAL A 269 -14.43 -33.98 -6.57
N THR A 270 -13.48 -34.88 -6.90
CA THR A 270 -13.27 -35.34 -8.29
C THR A 270 -14.01 -36.63 -8.62
N SER A 271 -14.45 -37.37 -7.61
CA SER A 271 -14.97 -38.74 -7.75
C SER A 271 -13.99 -39.68 -8.43
N ARG A 272 -12.69 -39.45 -8.34
CA ARG A 272 -11.61 -40.26 -8.88
C ARG A 272 -10.63 -40.61 -7.77
N PRO A 273 -9.94 -41.77 -7.84
CA PRO A 273 -8.87 -42.09 -6.91
C PRO A 273 -7.79 -41.01 -6.91
N ALA A 274 -7.36 -40.56 -5.74
CA ALA A 274 -6.39 -39.51 -5.59
C ALA A 274 -5.26 -39.92 -4.64
N VAL A 275 -4.12 -39.24 -4.78
CA VAL A 275 -2.96 -39.40 -3.88
C VAL A 275 -2.76 -38.10 -3.08
N GLU A 276 -2.05 -38.20 -1.95
CA GLU A 276 -1.80 -37.00 -1.13
C GLU A 276 -0.85 -36.04 -1.86
N PRO A 277 -1.27 -34.77 -2.12
CA PRO A 277 -0.43 -33.82 -2.82
C PRO A 277 0.79 -33.41 -1.99
N ILE A 278 1.94 -33.28 -2.65
CA ILE A 278 3.17 -32.79 -2.02
C ILE A 278 3.15 -31.28 -2.00
N ARG A 279 3.27 -30.69 -0.80
CA ARG A 279 3.40 -29.25 -0.58
C ARG A 279 4.65 -28.93 0.21
N VAL A 280 5.69 -28.48 -0.49
CA VAL A 280 6.97 -28.10 0.10
C VAL A 280 7.06 -26.59 0.23
N TYR A 281 7.44 -26.12 1.41
CA TYR A 281 7.55 -24.72 1.70
C TYR A 281 8.68 -24.43 2.70
N ALA A 282 9.55 -23.44 2.38
CA ALA A 282 10.52 -22.89 3.31
C ALA A 282 10.15 -21.45 3.67
N GLY A 283 9.94 -21.18 4.97
CA GLY A 283 9.71 -19.84 5.49
C GLY A 283 11.01 -19.04 5.68
N LEU A 284 10.92 -17.75 5.94
CA LEU A 284 12.08 -16.90 6.18
C LEU A 284 12.97 -17.35 7.34
N LYS A 285 12.38 -17.98 8.34
CA LYS A 285 13.09 -18.50 9.52
C LYS A 285 13.58 -19.92 9.35
N SER A 286 13.33 -20.55 8.21
CA SER A 286 13.77 -21.93 7.94
C SER A 286 15.26 -22.02 7.64
N ALA A 287 15.86 -20.95 7.07
CA ALA A 287 17.30 -20.79 6.86
C ALA A 287 17.66 -19.33 6.66
N ASP A 288 18.92 -18.97 6.82
CA ASP A 288 19.38 -17.57 6.85
C ASP A 288 19.41 -16.92 5.47
N THR A 289 19.78 -17.66 4.44
CA THR A 289 19.93 -17.16 3.06
C THR A 289 18.87 -17.70 2.12
N ASP A 290 18.64 -17.01 1.00
CA ASP A 290 17.73 -17.49 -0.07
C ASP A 290 18.23 -18.79 -0.68
N ALA A 291 19.55 -18.96 -0.83
CA ALA A 291 20.14 -20.17 -1.36
C ALA A 291 19.96 -21.38 -0.43
N GLU A 292 20.13 -21.20 0.88
CA GLU A 292 19.89 -22.24 1.88
C GLU A 292 18.41 -22.63 1.96
N ARG A 293 17.49 -21.64 1.86
CA ARG A 293 16.05 -21.94 1.79
C ARG A 293 15.69 -22.71 0.53
N ALA A 294 16.30 -22.37 -0.60
CA ALA A 294 16.09 -23.08 -1.86
C ALA A 294 16.66 -24.52 -1.78
N ALA A 295 17.81 -24.73 -1.16
CA ALA A 295 18.39 -26.04 -0.91
C ALA A 295 17.46 -26.88 0.00
N LEU A 296 16.98 -26.29 1.09
CA LEU A 296 16.04 -26.95 2.01
C LEU A 296 14.72 -27.37 1.32
N VAL A 297 14.24 -26.56 0.35
CA VAL A 297 13.09 -26.95 -0.49
C VAL A 297 13.42 -28.17 -1.34
N VAL A 298 14.63 -28.26 -1.91
CA VAL A 298 15.06 -29.42 -2.67
C VAL A 298 15.15 -30.66 -1.79
N ASP A 299 15.76 -30.54 -0.61
CA ASP A 299 15.86 -31.67 0.36
C ASP A 299 14.46 -32.17 0.77
N GLU A 300 13.49 -31.27 0.92
CA GLU A 300 12.08 -31.62 1.19
C GLU A 300 11.40 -32.29 -0.01
N LEU A 301 11.68 -31.86 -1.25
CA LEU A 301 11.20 -32.55 -2.46
C LEU A 301 11.72 -33.97 -2.54
N GLU A 302 13.00 -34.19 -2.24
CA GLU A 302 13.60 -35.53 -2.19
C GLU A 302 12.97 -36.36 -1.08
N ARG A 303 12.87 -35.83 0.14
CA ARG A 303 12.28 -36.56 1.27
C ARG A 303 10.84 -36.98 0.99
N THR A 304 10.06 -36.15 0.31
CA THR A 304 8.64 -36.42 0.02
C THR A 304 8.43 -37.25 -1.22
N GLY A 305 9.51 -37.63 -1.94
CA GLY A 305 9.42 -38.44 -3.15
C GLY A 305 8.83 -37.69 -4.35
N ALA A 306 9.09 -36.40 -4.46
CA ALA A 306 8.54 -35.54 -5.53
C ALA A 306 8.95 -36.00 -6.94
N ALA A 307 10.07 -36.72 -7.10
CA ALA A 307 10.51 -37.30 -8.38
C ALA A 307 9.51 -38.30 -8.96
N SER A 308 8.71 -38.97 -8.12
CA SER A 308 7.71 -39.94 -8.57
C SER A 308 6.37 -39.32 -8.95
N ARG A 309 6.23 -38.01 -8.91
CA ARG A 309 4.99 -37.30 -9.24
C ARG A 309 4.91 -36.95 -10.73
N SER A 310 3.70 -36.86 -11.26
CA SER A 310 3.47 -36.46 -12.65
C SER A 310 3.88 -35.05 -12.97
N VAL A 311 3.89 -34.15 -11.98
CA VAL A 311 4.21 -32.72 -12.19
C VAL A 311 4.82 -32.08 -10.95
N VAL A 312 5.86 -31.29 -11.16
CA VAL A 312 6.43 -30.40 -10.13
C VAL A 312 6.21 -28.93 -10.52
N MET A 313 5.50 -28.19 -9.69
CA MET A 313 5.27 -26.76 -9.85
C MET A 313 6.23 -25.98 -8.94
N ILE A 314 6.98 -25.05 -9.51
CA ILE A 314 7.70 -24.03 -8.75
C ILE A 314 6.79 -22.81 -8.60
N ALA A 315 6.41 -22.49 -7.37
CA ALA A 315 5.53 -21.38 -7.05
C ALA A 315 6.30 -20.23 -6.37
N PRO A 316 6.81 -19.24 -7.13
CA PRO A 316 7.38 -18.05 -6.53
C PRO A 316 6.30 -17.33 -5.69
N THR A 317 6.61 -17.12 -4.43
CA THR A 317 5.64 -16.49 -3.50
C THR A 317 5.57 -14.98 -3.68
N THR A 318 4.54 -14.35 -3.11
CA THR A 318 4.60 -12.91 -2.81
C THR A 318 5.65 -12.63 -1.73
N GLY A 319 5.97 -11.36 -1.47
CA GLY A 319 6.93 -10.99 -0.43
C GLY A 319 6.63 -11.64 0.92
N THR A 320 5.37 -11.61 1.34
CA THR A 320 4.90 -12.21 2.59
C THR A 320 4.85 -13.74 2.59
N GLY A 321 5.18 -14.38 1.46
CA GLY A 321 5.15 -15.84 1.35
C GLY A 321 3.82 -16.45 0.91
N TRP A 322 2.86 -15.62 0.44
CA TRP A 322 1.57 -16.12 -0.02
C TRP A 322 1.70 -16.86 -1.37
N VAL A 323 1.19 -18.08 -1.41
CA VAL A 323 0.96 -18.88 -2.61
C VAL A 323 -0.54 -18.83 -2.90
N ASP A 324 -0.91 -18.68 -4.17
CA ASP A 324 -2.32 -18.66 -4.56
C ASP A 324 -2.97 -20.04 -4.31
N PRO A 325 -3.96 -20.10 -3.39
CA PRO A 325 -4.57 -21.37 -3.03
C PRO A 325 -5.41 -21.95 -4.17
N ILE A 326 -5.95 -21.09 -5.06
CA ILE A 326 -6.77 -21.55 -6.19
C ILE A 326 -5.86 -22.16 -7.24
N ALA A 327 -4.72 -21.55 -7.55
CA ALA A 327 -3.75 -22.10 -8.49
C ALA A 327 -3.19 -23.44 -8.00
N ALA A 328 -2.84 -23.55 -6.71
CA ALA A 328 -2.38 -24.80 -6.11
C ALA A 328 -3.47 -25.89 -6.18
N LEU A 329 -4.68 -25.58 -5.72
CA LEU A 329 -5.80 -26.53 -5.73
C LEU A 329 -6.18 -26.96 -7.15
N SER A 330 -6.19 -26.03 -8.11
CA SER A 330 -6.51 -26.36 -9.51
C SER A 330 -5.53 -27.39 -10.09
N LEU A 331 -4.23 -27.23 -9.81
CA LEU A 331 -3.23 -28.21 -10.24
C LEU A 331 -3.47 -29.57 -9.59
N GLU A 332 -3.71 -29.60 -8.28
CA GLU A 332 -3.95 -30.82 -7.52
C GLU A 332 -5.22 -31.55 -7.99
N VAL A 333 -6.28 -30.82 -8.30
CA VAL A 333 -7.52 -31.40 -8.86
C VAL A 333 -7.31 -31.93 -10.28
N LEU A 334 -6.51 -31.25 -11.12
CA LEU A 334 -6.25 -31.69 -12.50
C LEU A 334 -5.46 -33.03 -12.57
N TYR A 335 -4.57 -33.22 -11.60
CA TYR A 335 -3.70 -34.38 -11.53
C TYR A 335 -4.07 -35.38 -10.41
N ASP A 336 -5.28 -35.26 -9.85
CA ASP A 336 -5.75 -36.14 -8.77
C ASP A 336 -4.76 -36.25 -7.59
N GLY A 337 -4.09 -35.14 -7.27
CA GLY A 337 -3.09 -35.08 -6.21
C GLY A 337 -1.69 -35.57 -6.58
N ASP A 338 -1.49 -36.11 -7.79
CA ASP A 338 -0.17 -36.57 -8.26
C ASP A 338 0.74 -35.40 -8.67
N THR A 339 0.95 -34.51 -7.68
CA THR A 339 1.63 -33.23 -7.84
C THR A 339 2.62 -32.96 -6.71
N ALA A 340 3.65 -32.14 -6.99
CA ALA A 340 4.49 -31.52 -5.98
C ALA A 340 4.56 -30.02 -6.24
N ILE A 341 4.34 -29.21 -5.20
CA ILE A 341 4.43 -27.75 -5.28
C ILE A 341 5.53 -27.27 -4.36
N ALA A 342 6.53 -26.61 -4.93
CA ALA A 342 7.70 -26.07 -4.24
C ALA A 342 7.63 -24.55 -4.12
N ALA A 343 7.73 -24.02 -2.91
CA ALA A 343 7.66 -22.59 -2.63
C ALA A 343 8.64 -22.16 -1.53
N ALA A 344 9.08 -20.89 -1.57
CA ALA A 344 9.91 -20.30 -0.53
C ALA A 344 9.51 -18.83 -0.29
N GLN A 345 9.48 -18.41 0.97
CA GLN A 345 9.26 -17.03 1.36
C GLN A 345 10.56 -16.22 1.25
N TYR A 346 10.47 -14.96 0.77
CA TYR A 346 11.65 -14.12 0.61
C TYR A 346 11.62 -12.81 1.42
N SER A 347 10.47 -12.40 1.98
CA SER A 347 10.36 -11.18 2.78
C SER A 347 9.23 -11.29 3.80
N TYR A 348 9.21 -10.38 4.78
CA TYR A 348 8.05 -10.13 5.62
C TYR A 348 7.09 -9.14 4.96
N LEU A 349 7.58 -8.33 4.01
CA LEU A 349 6.84 -7.22 3.42
C LEU A 349 5.92 -7.70 2.29
N PRO A 350 4.74 -7.08 2.13
CA PRO A 350 3.93 -7.24 0.93
C PRO A 350 4.72 -6.90 -0.35
N SER A 351 4.42 -7.59 -1.45
CA SER A 351 5.18 -7.43 -2.72
C SER A 351 5.27 -5.98 -3.20
N SER A 352 4.21 -5.19 -3.05
CA SER A 352 4.20 -3.78 -3.43
C SER A 352 5.19 -2.93 -2.62
N VAL A 353 5.30 -3.21 -1.33
CA VAL A 353 6.25 -2.52 -0.44
C VAL A 353 7.66 -3.02 -0.70
N GLN A 354 7.83 -4.35 -0.84
CA GLN A 354 9.12 -4.97 -1.14
C GLN A 354 9.68 -4.51 -2.48
N PHE A 355 8.83 -4.34 -3.50
CA PHE A 355 9.27 -3.86 -4.81
C PHE A 355 9.82 -2.43 -4.77
N ILE A 356 9.25 -1.58 -3.91
CA ILE A 356 9.74 -0.21 -3.70
C ILE A 356 11.02 -0.23 -2.84
N ALA A 357 11.09 -1.14 -1.87
CA ALA A 357 12.17 -1.24 -0.91
C ALA A 357 13.44 -1.83 -1.51
N ASP A 358 13.31 -2.98 -2.15
CA ASP A 358 14.41 -3.75 -2.75
C ASP A 358 13.86 -4.70 -3.80
N THR A 359 13.89 -4.27 -5.06
CA THR A 359 13.46 -5.07 -6.21
C THR A 359 14.36 -6.29 -6.45
N ASP A 360 15.62 -6.21 -6.09
CA ASP A 360 16.59 -7.28 -6.36
C ASP A 360 16.41 -8.47 -5.43
N LYS A 361 15.88 -8.28 -4.23
CA LYS A 361 15.59 -9.36 -3.28
C LYS A 361 14.57 -10.37 -3.84
N ALA A 362 13.50 -9.89 -4.47
CA ALA A 362 12.52 -10.76 -5.12
C ALA A 362 13.10 -11.54 -6.29
N ARG A 363 13.97 -10.89 -7.08
CA ARG A 363 14.64 -11.52 -8.23
C ARG A 363 15.67 -12.57 -7.79
N SER A 364 16.47 -12.26 -6.77
CA SER A 364 17.51 -13.18 -6.28
C SER A 364 16.86 -14.42 -5.69
N SER A 365 15.88 -14.26 -4.81
CA SER A 365 15.20 -15.39 -4.18
C SER A 365 14.47 -16.28 -5.19
N GLY A 366 13.73 -15.69 -6.13
CA GLY A 366 13.07 -16.47 -7.20
C GLY A 366 14.07 -17.20 -8.08
N ARG A 367 15.22 -16.59 -8.37
CA ARG A 367 16.30 -17.22 -9.16
C ARG A 367 16.93 -18.39 -8.42
N GLU A 368 17.22 -18.24 -7.12
CA GLU A 368 17.80 -19.32 -6.31
C GLU A 368 16.85 -20.51 -6.22
N LEU A 369 15.56 -20.27 -5.95
CA LEU A 369 14.55 -21.33 -5.91
C LEU A 369 14.44 -22.07 -7.25
N VAL A 370 14.29 -21.33 -8.35
CA VAL A 370 14.16 -21.92 -9.69
C VAL A 370 15.41 -22.71 -10.06
N ARG A 371 16.61 -22.17 -9.81
CA ARG A 371 17.88 -22.85 -10.09
C ARG A 371 18.00 -24.13 -9.27
N ALA A 372 17.79 -24.07 -7.97
CA ALA A 372 17.93 -25.23 -7.11
C ALA A 372 16.99 -26.39 -7.54
N VAL A 373 15.72 -26.08 -7.79
CA VAL A 373 14.75 -27.10 -8.22
C VAL A 373 15.04 -27.59 -9.63
N VAL A 374 15.43 -26.73 -10.58
CA VAL A 374 15.79 -27.15 -11.94
C VAL A 374 17.09 -27.99 -11.96
N ASP A 375 18.08 -27.61 -11.17
CA ASP A 375 19.33 -28.39 -11.07
C ASP A 375 19.07 -29.74 -10.41
N TRP A 376 18.26 -29.83 -9.36
CA TRP A 376 17.78 -31.08 -8.81
C TRP A 376 17.05 -31.93 -9.87
N TRP A 377 16.09 -31.36 -10.61
CA TRP A 377 15.34 -32.02 -11.66
C TRP A 377 16.28 -32.61 -12.75
N ARG A 378 17.37 -31.91 -13.07
CA ARG A 378 18.39 -32.37 -14.04
C ARG A 378 19.19 -33.56 -13.54
N THR A 379 19.35 -33.72 -12.23
CA THR A 379 20.06 -34.88 -11.65
C THR A 379 19.24 -36.19 -11.72
N LEU A 380 17.91 -36.08 -11.86
CA LEU A 380 17.04 -37.22 -11.95
C LEU A 380 17.26 -38.00 -13.27
N PRO A 381 17.14 -39.35 -13.26
CA PRO A 381 17.10 -40.14 -14.50
C PRO A 381 16.03 -39.62 -15.45
N GLN A 382 16.26 -39.68 -16.74
CA GLN A 382 15.36 -39.07 -17.73
C GLN A 382 13.94 -39.67 -17.68
N ASP A 383 13.82 -40.94 -17.34
CA ASP A 383 12.54 -41.67 -17.24
C ASP A 383 11.79 -41.35 -15.90
N ASP A 384 12.48 -40.80 -14.90
CA ASP A 384 11.92 -40.46 -13.58
C ASP A 384 11.66 -38.95 -13.40
N ARG A 385 11.73 -38.18 -14.48
CA ARG A 385 11.51 -36.73 -14.43
C ARG A 385 10.04 -36.38 -14.47
N PRO A 386 9.51 -35.74 -13.42
CA PRO A 386 8.16 -35.19 -13.38
C PRO A 386 7.93 -34.06 -14.38
#